data_5f4d95ee5b102e2ee8b4d2483fad8a15
#
_entry.id   5f4d95ee5b102e2ee8b4d2483fad8a15
#
_cell.length_a   1.000
_cell.length_b   1.000
_cell.length_c   1.000
_cell.angle_alpha   90.00
_cell.angle_beta   90.00
_cell.angle_gamma   90.00
#
_symmetry.space_group_name_H-M   'P 1'
#
loop_
_entity.id
_entity.type
_entity.pdbx_description
1 polymer ?
#
loop_
_entity_poly.entity_id
_entity_poly.type
_entity_poly.pdbx_seq_one_letter_code
_entity_poly.pdbx_strand_id
1 'polypeptide(L)'
;MRGLPAILIAAAMTCAGLASIAMAQPSGVVLAVVQITEANGETGKRTLTLEAPVYSGDHIVTNAVGQAQVRFRDNTKLVIGPNSMMVIDAFVFDNSDSARKISINAVRGAFRFITGKSPKDAYSIITPTATIGVRG
;
A
#
# COMPACT_ATOMS: atom_id res chain seq x y z
N MET A 1 -26.35 -69.54 -0.10
CA MET A 1 -26.37 -68.40 0.07
C MET A 1 -25.24 -67.47 -0.15
N ARG A 2 -25.41 -66.43 -0.81
CA ARG A 2 -24.38 -65.63 -1.23
C ARG A 2 -24.40 -64.35 -0.54
N GLY A 3 -23.42 -63.97 0.25
CA GLY A 3 -23.20 -62.64 0.80
C GLY A 3 -22.78 -61.68 -0.29
N LEU A 4 -23.50 -60.61 -0.47
CA LEU A 4 -23.04 -59.52 -1.33
C LEU A 4 -21.91 -58.80 -0.60
N PRO A 5 -20.76 -58.57 -1.27
CA PRO A 5 -19.75 -57.74 -0.68
C PRO A 5 -20.29 -56.32 -0.55
N ALA A 6 -20.30 -55.82 0.65
CA ALA A 6 -20.56 -54.43 0.88
C ALA A 6 -19.41 -53.65 0.28
N ILE A 7 -19.65 -53.00 -0.83
CA ILE A 7 -18.68 -52.06 -1.39
C ILE A 7 -18.76 -50.82 -0.52
N LEU A 8 -17.85 -50.73 0.43
CA LEU A 8 -17.62 -49.49 1.14
C LEU A 8 -16.98 -48.53 0.13
N ILE A 9 -17.80 -47.71 -0.47
CA ILE A 9 -17.30 -46.56 -1.16
C ILE A 9 -16.89 -45.57 -0.10
N ALA A 10 -15.62 -45.59 0.28
CA ALA A 10 -15.04 -44.52 1.03
C ALA A 10 -15.03 -43.31 0.12
N ALA A 11 -16.01 -42.43 0.30
CA ALA A 11 -15.95 -41.12 -0.29
C ALA A 11 -14.79 -40.41 0.41
N ALA A 12 -13.65 -40.42 -0.22
CA ALA A 12 -12.56 -39.55 0.19
C ALA A 12 -13.03 -38.12 -0.06
N MET A 13 -13.56 -37.50 0.96
CA MET A 13 -13.76 -36.06 0.97
C MET A 13 -12.36 -35.42 0.93
N THR A 14 -11.86 -35.20 -0.26
CA THR A 14 -10.74 -34.30 -0.42
C THR A 14 -11.26 -32.93 -0.05
N CYS A 15 -11.03 -32.51 1.19
CA CYS A 15 -11.09 -31.14 1.56
C CYS A 15 -10.02 -30.43 0.73
N ALA A 16 -10.39 -29.95 -0.46
CA ALA A 16 -9.59 -28.97 -1.13
C ALA A 16 -9.63 -27.73 -0.25
N GLY A 17 -8.62 -27.58 0.60
CA GLY A 17 -8.44 -26.36 1.35
C GLY A 17 -8.33 -25.24 0.34
N LEU A 18 -9.37 -24.41 0.26
CA LEU A 18 -9.26 -23.14 -0.42
C LEU A 18 -8.26 -22.32 0.37
N ALA A 19 -7.00 -22.36 -0.05
CA ALA A 19 -6.03 -21.43 0.43
C ALA A 19 -6.51 -20.05 -0.02
N SER A 20 -7.12 -19.30 0.90
CA SER A 20 -7.42 -17.92 0.65
C SER A 20 -6.09 -17.19 0.51
N ILE A 21 -5.74 -16.81 -0.70
CA ILE A 21 -4.61 -15.93 -0.96
C ILE A 21 -4.99 -14.59 -0.35
N ALA A 22 -4.38 -14.25 0.79
CA ALA A 22 -4.53 -12.93 1.37
C ALA A 22 -3.85 -11.94 0.42
N MET A 23 -4.64 -11.25 -0.40
CA MET A 23 -4.14 -10.14 -1.20
C MET A 23 -3.96 -8.94 -0.28
N ALA A 24 -2.77 -8.33 -0.31
CA ALA A 24 -2.53 -7.08 0.38
C ALA A 24 -3.49 -6.02 -0.13
N GLN A 25 -4.14 -5.28 0.79
CA GLN A 25 -5.01 -4.19 0.40
C GLN A 25 -4.18 -2.96 0.05
N PRO A 26 -4.48 -2.28 -1.07
CA PRO A 26 -3.82 -1.03 -1.38
C PRO A 26 -4.03 0.03 -0.30
N SER A 27 -2.98 0.75 0.03
CA SER A 27 -3.05 1.92 0.92
C SER A 27 -3.58 3.14 0.20
N GLY A 28 -3.43 3.19 -1.12
CA GLY A 28 -3.87 4.30 -1.93
C GLY A 28 -3.72 4.02 -3.43
N VAL A 29 -3.95 5.04 -4.21
CA VAL A 29 -3.88 4.98 -5.68
C VAL A 29 -3.13 6.19 -6.22
N VAL A 30 -2.54 6.05 -7.39
CA VAL A 30 -1.87 7.14 -8.09
C VAL A 30 -2.91 8.02 -8.78
N LEU A 31 -2.97 9.30 -8.40
CA LEU A 31 -3.86 10.29 -9.02
C LEU A 31 -3.27 10.93 -10.26
N ALA A 32 -1.97 11.16 -10.26
CA ALA A 32 -1.26 11.77 -11.37
C ALA A 32 0.18 11.27 -11.37
N VAL A 33 0.74 11.12 -12.54
CA VAL A 33 2.13 10.75 -12.74
C VAL A 33 2.66 11.46 -13.98
N VAL A 34 3.84 12.05 -13.85
CA VAL A 34 4.57 12.69 -14.95
C VAL A 34 5.87 11.92 -15.10
N GLN A 35 6.17 11.48 -16.31
CA GLN A 35 7.34 10.68 -16.62
C GLN A 35 7.35 9.35 -15.86
N ILE A 36 8.47 8.66 -15.86
CA ILE A 36 8.61 7.37 -15.22
C ILE A 36 8.76 7.53 -13.73
N THR A 37 7.80 7.02 -12.99
CA THR A 37 7.84 6.89 -11.54
C THR A 37 7.70 5.41 -11.21
N GLU A 38 8.52 4.93 -10.30
CA GLU A 38 8.56 3.52 -9.95
C GLU A 38 8.23 3.31 -8.48
N ALA A 39 7.58 2.20 -8.19
CA ALA A 39 7.41 1.70 -6.84
C ALA A 39 8.14 0.37 -6.71
N ASN A 40 8.89 0.20 -5.64
CA ASN A 40 9.56 -1.04 -5.31
C ASN A 40 9.01 -1.55 -3.97
N GLY A 41 8.27 -2.62 -4.01
CA GLY A 41 7.61 -3.22 -2.86
C GLY A 41 7.95 -4.70 -2.70
N GLU A 42 7.19 -5.40 -1.88
CA GLU A 42 7.40 -6.84 -1.61
C GLU A 42 7.32 -7.70 -2.87
N THR A 43 6.50 -7.31 -3.82
CA THR A 43 6.31 -8.06 -5.08
C THR A 43 7.30 -7.67 -6.17
N GLY A 44 8.21 -6.75 -5.88
CA GLY A 44 9.23 -6.28 -6.81
C GLY A 44 8.95 -4.87 -7.34
N LYS A 45 9.63 -4.53 -8.41
CA LYS A 45 9.61 -3.20 -9.01
C LYS A 45 8.45 -3.06 -9.99
N ARG A 46 7.72 -1.95 -9.88
CA ARG A 46 6.58 -1.63 -10.74
C ARG A 46 6.70 -0.22 -11.27
N THR A 47 6.32 0.00 -12.51
CA THR A 47 6.12 1.35 -13.04
C THR A 47 4.73 1.83 -12.62
N LEU A 48 4.66 3.00 -12.01
CA LEU A 48 3.39 3.60 -11.59
C LEU A 48 2.72 4.30 -12.76
N THR A 49 1.45 3.98 -12.93
CA THR A 49 0.55 4.62 -13.91
C THR A 49 -0.65 5.21 -13.17
N LEU A 50 -1.50 5.93 -13.90
CA LEU A 50 -2.76 6.43 -13.31
C LEU A 50 -3.57 5.30 -12.70
N GLU A 51 -4.10 5.55 -11.51
CA GLU A 51 -4.91 4.60 -10.73
C GLU A 51 -4.16 3.34 -10.27
N ALA A 52 -2.84 3.28 -10.48
CA ALA A 52 -2.04 2.17 -9.97
C ALA A 52 -2.09 2.14 -8.44
N PRO A 53 -2.24 0.97 -7.83
CA PRO A 53 -2.27 0.86 -6.38
C PRO A 53 -0.88 1.06 -5.77
N VAL A 54 -0.85 1.64 -4.58
CA VAL A 54 0.35 1.71 -3.73
C VAL A 54 0.08 1.02 -2.41
N TYR A 55 1.11 0.44 -1.83
CA TYR A 55 1.01 -0.42 -0.65
C TYR A 55 1.96 0.04 0.45
N SER A 56 1.67 -0.34 1.68
CA SER A 56 2.62 -0.20 2.77
C SER A 56 3.90 -0.97 2.44
N GLY A 57 5.03 -0.36 2.68
CA GLY A 57 6.34 -0.90 2.32
C GLY A 57 6.85 -0.49 0.95
N ASP A 58 6.04 0.17 0.13
CA ASP A 58 6.47 0.65 -1.18
C ASP A 58 7.51 1.77 -1.05
N HIS A 59 8.58 1.64 -1.82
CA HIS A 59 9.57 2.69 -2.06
C HIS A 59 9.24 3.37 -3.38
N ILE A 60 8.73 4.58 -3.33
CA ILE A 60 8.34 5.35 -4.52
C ILE A 60 9.50 6.23 -4.93
N VAL A 61 9.99 6.05 -6.15
CA VAL A 61 11.17 6.74 -6.68
C VAL A 61 10.80 7.50 -7.93
N THR A 62 11.15 8.78 -7.96
CA THR A 62 11.03 9.64 -9.14
C THR A 62 12.41 9.97 -9.71
N ASN A 63 12.48 10.15 -11.04
CA ASN A 63 13.68 10.60 -11.72
C ASN A 63 13.77 12.14 -11.76
N ALA A 64 14.75 12.66 -12.49
CA ALA A 64 15.03 14.11 -12.57
C ALA A 64 13.85 14.94 -13.10
N VAL A 65 12.92 14.35 -13.83
CA VAL A 65 11.76 15.01 -14.42
C VAL A 65 10.43 14.37 -13.98
N GLY A 66 10.51 13.36 -13.12
CA GLY A 66 9.34 12.64 -12.66
C GLY A 66 8.61 13.37 -11.56
N GLN A 67 7.30 13.19 -11.52
CA GLN A 67 6.44 13.62 -10.42
C GLN A 67 5.34 12.60 -10.24
N ALA A 68 4.86 12.45 -9.02
CA ALA A 68 3.73 11.58 -8.73
C ALA A 68 2.83 12.22 -7.68
N GLN A 69 1.55 11.97 -7.78
CA GLN A 69 0.57 12.32 -6.76
C GLN A 69 -0.18 11.08 -6.36
N VAL A 70 -0.21 10.80 -5.07
CA VAL A 70 -0.86 9.62 -4.50
C VAL A 70 -1.98 10.07 -3.58
N ARG A 71 -3.13 9.43 -3.70
CA ARG A 71 -4.23 9.60 -2.75
C ARG A 71 -4.39 8.32 -1.94
N PHE A 72 -4.27 8.45 -0.63
CA PHE A 72 -4.50 7.34 0.29
C PHE A 72 -6.00 7.14 0.57
N ARG A 73 -6.33 6.04 1.19
CA ARG A 73 -7.72 5.65 1.45
C ARG A 73 -8.48 6.62 2.35
N ASP A 74 -7.79 7.33 3.23
CA ASP A 74 -8.37 8.37 4.09
C ASP A 74 -8.47 9.74 3.40
N ASN A 75 -8.22 9.79 2.09
CA ASN A 75 -8.16 10.99 1.28
C ASN A 75 -6.93 11.88 1.53
N THR A 76 -5.93 11.39 2.24
CA THR A 76 -4.63 12.05 2.33
C THR A 76 -3.97 12.08 0.96
N LYS A 77 -3.35 13.20 0.61
CA LYS A 77 -2.62 13.36 -0.66
C LYS A 77 -1.15 13.58 -0.41
N LEU A 78 -0.33 12.85 -1.13
CA LEU A 78 1.11 12.98 -1.14
C LEU A 78 1.56 13.34 -2.55
N VAL A 79 2.17 14.51 -2.70
CA VAL A 79 2.75 14.96 -3.96
C VAL A 79 4.26 14.78 -3.86
N ILE A 80 4.83 14.04 -4.79
CA ILE A 80 6.26 13.72 -4.81
C ILE A 80 6.88 14.45 -5.99
N GLY A 81 7.88 15.27 -5.71
CA GLY A 81 8.62 16.01 -6.73
C GLY A 81 9.72 15.19 -7.41
N PRO A 82 10.50 15.81 -8.31
CA PRO A 82 11.60 15.14 -9.00
C PRO A 82 12.72 14.71 -8.04
N ASN A 83 13.50 13.72 -8.46
CA ASN A 83 14.66 13.21 -7.73
C ASN A 83 14.33 12.84 -6.28
N SER A 84 13.19 12.24 -6.06
CA SER A 84 12.68 11.95 -4.73
C SER A 84 12.57 10.46 -4.48
N MET A 85 12.71 10.08 -3.22
CA MET A 85 12.41 8.74 -2.74
C MET A 85 11.58 8.85 -1.46
N MET A 86 10.39 8.26 -1.49
CA MET A 86 9.47 8.19 -0.36
C MET A 86 9.16 6.74 -0.05
N VAL A 87 9.16 6.38 1.22
CA VAL A 87 8.76 5.04 1.65
C VAL A 87 7.46 5.15 2.43
N ILE A 88 6.48 4.35 2.05
CA ILE A 88 5.25 4.19 2.82
C ILE A 88 5.56 3.16 3.91
N ASP A 89 6.00 3.62 5.08
CA ASP A 89 6.41 2.72 6.17
C ASP A 89 5.23 1.97 6.75
N ALA A 90 4.14 2.68 7.01
CA ALA A 90 2.96 2.06 7.59
C ALA A 90 1.70 2.82 7.19
N PHE A 91 0.65 2.08 6.95
CA PHE A 91 -0.69 2.62 6.78
C PHE A 91 -1.68 1.65 7.43
N VAL A 92 -2.08 1.96 8.65
CA VAL A 92 -2.96 1.10 9.45
C VAL A 92 -4.33 1.73 9.54
N PHE A 93 -5.33 1.05 9.02
CA PHE A 93 -6.72 1.52 9.03
C PHE A 93 -7.46 1.10 10.29
N ASP A 94 -8.28 1.99 10.85
CA ASP A 94 -9.30 1.67 11.84
C ASP A 94 -10.58 1.19 11.17
N ASN A 95 -10.90 1.80 10.03
CA ASN A 95 -12.05 1.46 9.20
C ASN A 95 -11.69 1.77 7.73
N SER A 96 -12.67 1.74 6.83
CA SER A 96 -12.41 1.88 5.39
C SER A 96 -11.88 3.25 4.97
N ASP A 97 -12.10 4.32 5.77
CA ASP A 97 -11.79 5.69 5.37
C ASP A 97 -10.89 6.43 6.35
N SER A 98 -10.54 5.87 7.48
CA SER A 98 -9.71 6.52 8.48
C SER A 98 -8.57 5.61 8.89
N ALA A 99 -7.38 6.18 9.00
CA ALA A 99 -6.20 5.47 9.45
C ALA A 99 -5.91 5.78 10.91
N ARG A 100 -5.45 4.76 11.63
CA ARG A 100 -4.94 4.89 12.99
C ARG A 100 -3.48 5.31 13.00
N LYS A 101 -2.74 4.93 11.97
CA LYS A 101 -1.33 5.28 11.82
C LYS A 101 -0.97 5.40 10.35
N ILE A 102 -0.36 6.51 10.01
CA ILE A 102 0.23 6.76 8.69
C ILE A 102 1.66 7.24 8.93
N SER A 103 2.63 6.48 8.43
CA SER A 103 4.03 6.83 8.55
C SER A 103 4.67 6.83 7.16
N ILE A 104 5.19 7.98 6.77
CA ILE A 104 5.90 8.19 5.51
C ILE A 104 7.34 8.57 5.82
N ASN A 105 8.28 7.89 5.20
CA ASN A 105 9.69 8.22 5.29
C ASN A 105 10.11 8.95 4.01
N ALA A 106 10.39 10.23 4.15
CA ALA A 106 10.92 11.06 3.07
C ALA A 106 12.44 10.94 3.04
N VAL A 107 12.95 9.95 2.32
CA VAL A 107 14.38 9.64 2.28
C VAL A 107 15.18 10.75 1.61
N ARG A 108 14.65 11.30 0.52
CA ARG A 108 15.26 12.41 -0.22
C ARG A 108 14.25 13.11 -1.11
N GLY A 109 14.57 14.32 -1.52
CA GLY A 109 13.80 15.08 -2.50
C GLY A 109 12.76 15.98 -1.89
N ALA A 110 11.81 16.42 -2.70
CA ALA A 110 10.75 17.34 -2.32
C ALA A 110 9.40 16.64 -2.31
N PHE A 111 8.57 17.00 -1.35
CA PHE A 111 7.22 16.46 -1.25
C PHE A 111 6.26 17.50 -0.66
N ARG A 112 4.98 17.30 -0.94
CA ARG A 112 3.88 18.03 -0.32
C ARG A 112 2.89 17.03 0.25
N PHE A 113 2.49 17.25 1.49
CA PHE A 113 1.59 16.36 2.20
C PHE A 113 0.33 17.11 2.63
N ILE A 114 -0.83 16.59 2.24
CA ILE A 114 -2.13 17.16 2.56
C ILE A 114 -2.92 16.12 3.33
N THR A 115 -3.24 16.40 4.58
CA THR A 115 -3.94 15.46 5.44
C THR A 115 -5.37 15.20 4.97
N GLY A 116 -5.83 13.98 5.17
CA GLY A 116 -7.21 13.57 4.90
C GLY A 116 -8.07 13.49 6.15
N LYS A 117 -8.88 12.45 6.24
CA LYS A 117 -9.90 12.27 7.29
C LYS A 117 -9.38 11.68 8.60
N SER A 118 -8.16 11.16 8.61
CA SER A 118 -7.59 10.53 9.80
C SER A 118 -7.30 11.56 10.90
N PRO A 119 -7.27 11.14 12.18
CA PRO A 119 -6.86 12.02 13.28
C PRO A 119 -5.46 12.58 13.05
N LYS A 120 -5.23 13.82 13.48
CA LYS A 120 -3.95 14.50 13.26
C LYS A 120 -2.76 13.76 13.87
N ASP A 121 -2.94 13.14 15.01
CA ASP A 121 -1.92 12.36 15.69
C ASP A 121 -1.59 11.02 15.00
N ALA A 122 -2.41 10.59 14.04
CA ALA A 122 -2.13 9.40 13.22
C ALA A 122 -0.98 9.63 12.23
N TYR A 123 -0.70 10.88 11.86
CA TYR A 123 0.27 11.21 10.82
C TYR A 123 1.67 11.41 11.36
N SER A 124 2.64 10.78 10.72
CA SER A 124 4.06 10.94 11.02
C SER A 124 4.86 10.97 9.71
N ILE A 125 5.68 11.99 9.54
CA ILE A 125 6.57 12.11 8.40
C ILE A 125 8.01 12.10 8.93
N ILE A 126 8.77 11.11 8.50
CA ILE A 126 10.15 10.91 8.92
C ILE A 126 11.05 11.44 7.81
N THR A 127 11.99 12.30 8.18
CA THR A 127 13.04 12.77 7.28
C THR A 127 14.39 12.34 7.84
N PRO A 128 15.49 12.43 7.07
CA PRO A 128 16.81 12.04 7.58
C PRO A 128 17.25 12.76 8.84
N THR A 129 16.70 13.95 9.12
CA THR A 129 17.11 14.80 10.25
C THR A 129 16.04 15.02 11.30
N ALA A 130 14.78 14.65 11.04
CA ALA A 130 13.67 14.94 11.95
C ALA A 130 12.47 14.04 11.73
N THR A 131 11.60 13.97 12.73
CA THR A 131 10.25 13.43 12.58
C THR A 131 9.26 14.59 12.68
N ILE A 132 8.39 14.71 11.68
CA ILE A 132 7.43 15.80 11.59
C ILE A 132 6.07 15.26 11.99
N GLY A 133 5.49 15.80 13.04
CA GLY A 133 4.09 15.59 13.39
C GLY A 133 3.20 16.59 12.66
N VAL A 134 1.97 16.19 12.43
CA VAL A 134 0.98 17.04 11.75
C VAL A 134 0.08 17.71 12.78
N ARG A 135 -0.05 19.02 12.68
CA ARG A 135 -0.99 19.81 13.47
C ARG A 135 -2.01 20.42 12.53
N GLY A 136 -3.25 20.21 12.85
CA GLY A 136 -4.34 20.71 12.08
C GLY A 136 -4.75 22.11 12.38
#